data_1d93c01e0bb86e1eaa63fdf35d35154e
#
_entry.id   1d93c01e0bb86e1eaa63fdf35d35154e
#
_cell.length_a   1.000
_cell.length_b   1.000
_cell.length_c   1.000
_cell.angle_alpha   90.00
_cell.angle_beta   90.00
_cell.angle_gamma   90.00
#
_symmetry.space_group_name_H-M   'P 1'
#
loop_
_entity.id
_entity.type
_entity.pdbx_description
1 polymer ?
#
loop_
_entity_poly.entity_id
_entity_poly.type
_entity_poly.pdbx_seq_one_letter_code
_entity_poly.pdbx_strand_id
1 'polypeptide(L)'
;MANTREIKNRIESVQQTRKITNAMYLIASTKLRKARNDLANTRPYFDALRGEIKRVFRTAGDVDSPYFYPPDNNTPLEGTYGCLVITADKGLAGVYNQNVIKEAEKLLAQHPDTKLYVVGEYGRRYFDQHKIPIEHSFLYTAQNPTLDRAREISALLLDGFLAGTLKEIFVVYTDMESSLLLSLIHI
;
A
#
# COMPACT_ATOMS: atom_id res chain seq x y z
N MET A 1 -16.86 44.51 19.14
CA MET A 1 -15.65 44.29 19.97
C MET A 1 -15.72 42.89 20.55
N ALA A 2 -14.75 42.05 20.30
CA ALA A 2 -14.73 40.72 20.90
C ALA A 2 -14.64 40.83 22.43
N ASN A 3 -15.50 40.11 23.14
CA ASN A 3 -15.54 40.15 24.58
C ASN A 3 -14.28 39.52 25.16
N THR A 4 -13.65 40.14 26.15
CA THR A 4 -12.42 39.64 26.82
C THR A 4 -12.53 38.17 27.26
N ARG A 5 -13.73 37.74 27.60
CA ARG A 5 -14.04 36.34 27.92
C ARG A 5 -13.92 35.41 26.72
N GLU A 6 -14.34 35.86 25.59
CA GLU A 6 -14.24 35.10 24.33
C GLU A 6 -12.77 34.93 23.91
N ILE A 7 -11.98 35.98 24.03
CA ILE A 7 -10.53 35.93 23.76
C ILE A 7 -9.83 34.96 24.71
N LYS A 8 -10.15 34.98 26.01
CA LYS A 8 -9.60 34.04 26.99
C LYS A 8 -9.94 32.59 26.63
N ASN A 9 -11.20 32.30 26.32
CA ASN A 9 -11.64 30.97 25.92
C ASN A 9 -10.92 30.49 24.64
N ARG A 10 -10.68 31.39 23.69
CA ARG A 10 -9.95 31.09 22.46
C ARG A 10 -8.48 30.78 22.71
N ILE A 11 -7.83 31.55 23.60
CA ILE A 11 -6.45 31.29 24.03
C ILE A 11 -6.34 29.90 24.68
N GLU A 12 -7.25 29.58 25.59
CA GLU A 12 -7.27 28.28 26.28
C GLU A 12 -7.49 27.13 25.30
N SER A 13 -8.42 27.25 24.37
CA SER A 13 -8.67 26.28 23.31
C SER A 13 -7.43 26.06 22.43
N VAL A 14 -6.73 27.12 22.03
CA VAL A 14 -5.49 27.04 21.26
C VAL A 14 -4.38 26.35 22.06
N GLN A 15 -4.25 26.66 23.36
CA GLN A 15 -3.27 26.01 24.23
C GLN A 15 -3.55 24.50 24.38
N GLN A 16 -4.80 24.11 24.53
CA GLN A 16 -5.20 22.69 24.57
C GLN A 16 -4.90 21.99 23.25
N THR A 17 -5.28 22.59 22.14
CA THR A 17 -4.98 22.06 20.79
C THR A 17 -3.46 21.88 20.59
N ARG A 18 -2.64 22.84 21.04
CA ARG A 18 -1.18 22.73 21.00
C ARG A 18 -0.66 21.53 21.80
N LYS A 19 -1.19 21.30 23.01
CA LYS A 19 -0.81 20.14 23.85
C LYS A 19 -1.14 18.82 23.15
N ILE A 20 -2.33 18.71 22.56
CA ILE A 20 -2.77 17.52 21.80
C ILE A 20 -1.86 17.30 20.58
N THR A 21 -1.61 18.33 19.81
CA THR A 21 -0.74 18.24 18.62
C THR A 21 0.69 17.82 18.98
N ASN A 22 1.21 18.31 20.09
CA ASN A 22 2.54 17.93 20.58
C ASN A 22 2.59 16.46 21.01
N ALA A 23 1.56 15.97 21.69
CA ALA A 23 1.44 14.54 22.01
C ALA A 23 1.34 13.67 20.75
N MET A 24 0.56 14.09 19.75
CA MET A 24 0.47 13.41 18.45
C MET A 24 1.82 13.37 17.73
N TYR A 25 2.57 14.47 17.77
CA TYR A 25 3.92 14.53 17.20
C TYR A 25 4.88 13.52 17.84
N LEU A 26 4.89 13.43 19.18
CA LEU A 26 5.74 12.48 19.89
C LEU A 26 5.39 11.02 19.57
N ILE A 27 4.10 10.69 19.51
CA ILE A 27 3.62 9.36 19.12
C ILE A 27 4.02 9.04 17.68
N ALA A 28 3.78 9.97 16.76
CA ALA A 28 4.12 9.80 15.35
C ALA A 28 5.64 9.61 15.15
N SER A 29 6.47 10.40 15.84
CA SER A 29 7.93 10.30 15.79
C SER A 29 8.44 8.95 16.29
N THR A 30 7.83 8.42 17.36
CA THR A 30 8.17 7.10 17.90
C THR A 30 7.80 5.98 16.92
N LYS A 31 6.60 6.06 16.34
CA LYS A 31 6.13 5.10 15.34
C LYS A 31 6.99 5.14 14.07
N LEU A 32 7.35 6.34 13.62
CA LEU A 32 8.23 6.52 12.46
C LEU A 32 9.60 5.87 12.68
N ARG A 33 10.19 6.07 13.87
CA ARG A 33 11.47 5.44 14.22
C ARG A 33 11.38 3.92 14.19
N LYS A 34 10.31 3.36 14.79
CA LYS A 34 10.06 1.90 14.74
C LYS A 34 9.94 1.41 13.30
N ALA A 35 9.06 2.03 12.50
CA ALA A 35 8.84 1.64 11.10
C ALA A 35 10.12 1.71 10.25
N ARG A 36 10.97 2.72 10.47
CA ARG A 36 12.27 2.83 9.79
C ARG A 36 13.23 1.70 10.18
N ASN A 37 13.29 1.33 11.45
CA ASN A 37 14.11 0.22 11.90
C ASN A 37 13.60 -1.11 11.32
N ASP A 38 12.29 -1.33 11.31
CA ASP A 38 11.68 -2.53 10.74
C ASP A 38 11.97 -2.62 9.24
N LEU A 39 11.87 -1.51 8.51
CA LEU A 39 12.23 -1.43 7.09
C LEU A 39 13.74 -1.71 6.87
N ALA A 40 14.61 -1.08 7.66
CA ALA A 40 16.05 -1.27 7.55
C ALA A 40 16.48 -2.72 7.78
N ASN A 41 15.78 -3.44 8.67
CA ASN A 41 16.02 -4.85 8.94
C ASN A 41 15.48 -5.78 7.83
N THR A 42 14.40 -5.38 7.17
CA THR A 42 13.72 -6.21 6.15
C THR A 42 14.30 -6.01 4.75
N ARG A 43 14.69 -4.77 4.41
CA ARG A 43 15.15 -4.40 3.06
C ARG A 43 16.32 -5.24 2.54
N PRO A 44 17.39 -5.53 3.32
CA PRO A 44 18.50 -6.34 2.83
C PRO A 44 18.09 -7.75 2.40
N TYR A 45 17.14 -8.36 3.13
CA TYR A 45 16.60 -9.67 2.76
C TYR A 45 15.82 -9.59 1.45
N PHE A 46 14.96 -8.58 1.30
CA PHE A 46 14.18 -8.36 0.08
C PHE A 46 15.09 -8.13 -1.14
N ASP A 47 16.12 -7.29 -0.99
CA ASP A 47 17.05 -7.00 -2.08
C ASP A 47 17.87 -8.23 -2.46
N ALA A 48 18.31 -9.04 -1.49
CA ALA A 48 18.99 -10.30 -1.75
C ALA A 48 18.09 -11.29 -2.49
N LEU A 49 16.85 -11.47 -2.04
CA LEU A 49 15.88 -12.35 -2.68
C LEU A 49 15.60 -11.92 -4.14
N ARG A 50 15.39 -10.62 -4.36
CA ARG A 50 15.20 -10.05 -5.70
C ARG A 50 16.42 -10.28 -6.59
N GLY A 51 17.63 -10.19 -6.02
CA GLY A 51 18.88 -10.48 -6.72
C GLY A 51 18.97 -11.95 -7.14
N GLU A 52 18.63 -12.88 -6.24
CA GLU A 52 18.62 -14.31 -6.53
C GLU A 52 17.58 -14.68 -7.59
N ILE A 53 16.36 -14.16 -7.51
CA ILE A 53 15.34 -14.37 -8.53
C ILE A 53 15.87 -13.94 -9.91
N LYS A 54 16.46 -12.74 -10.02
CA LYS A 54 17.06 -12.26 -11.28
C LYS A 54 18.21 -13.16 -11.76
N ARG A 55 19.00 -13.70 -10.84
CA ARG A 55 20.09 -14.62 -11.18
C ARG A 55 19.55 -15.91 -11.74
N VAL A 56 18.54 -16.52 -11.10
CA VAL A 56 17.88 -17.73 -11.59
C VAL A 56 17.34 -17.52 -13.01
N PHE A 57 16.64 -16.43 -13.28
CA PHE A 57 16.14 -16.09 -14.61
C PHE A 57 17.22 -16.04 -15.67
N ARG A 58 18.43 -15.55 -15.34
CA ARG A 58 19.53 -15.44 -16.29
C ARG A 58 20.26 -16.76 -16.55
N THR A 59 20.20 -17.69 -15.59
CA THR A 59 21.04 -18.90 -15.61
C THR A 59 20.28 -20.19 -15.88
N ALA A 60 18.99 -20.23 -15.59
CA ALA A 60 18.21 -21.46 -15.63
C ALA A 60 17.61 -21.79 -17.02
N GLY A 61 17.76 -20.90 -18.03
CA GLY A 61 17.11 -21.11 -19.32
C GLY A 61 15.59 -21.14 -19.23
N ASP A 62 14.94 -22.01 -19.96
CA ASP A 62 13.49 -22.19 -19.90
C ASP A 62 13.09 -22.81 -18.56
N VAL A 63 12.43 -22.02 -17.72
CA VAL A 63 11.86 -22.47 -16.45
C VAL A 63 10.38 -22.72 -16.67
N ASP A 64 9.98 -23.97 -16.62
CA ASP A 64 8.56 -24.36 -16.63
C ASP A 64 7.93 -24.03 -15.27
N SER A 65 7.36 -22.85 -15.19
CA SER A 65 6.70 -22.36 -13.96
C SER A 65 5.56 -21.40 -14.31
N PRO A 66 4.41 -21.52 -13.68
CA PRO A 66 3.26 -20.63 -13.91
C PRO A 66 3.54 -19.14 -13.55
N TYR A 67 4.60 -18.88 -12.79
CA TYR A 67 4.99 -17.53 -12.39
C TYR A 67 5.86 -16.81 -13.42
N PHE A 68 6.30 -17.51 -14.46
CA PHE A 68 7.09 -16.93 -15.55
C PHE A 68 6.23 -16.83 -16.78
N TYR A 69 6.38 -15.74 -17.52
CA TYR A 69 5.70 -15.61 -18.81
C TYR A 69 6.02 -16.82 -19.68
N PRO A 70 5.03 -17.41 -20.34
CA PRO A 70 5.29 -18.49 -21.28
C PRO A 70 6.31 -18.00 -22.33
N PRO A 71 7.23 -18.86 -22.80
CA PRO A 71 8.26 -18.52 -23.79
C PRO A 71 7.67 -17.91 -25.07
N ASP A 72 6.43 -18.28 -25.38
CA ASP A 72 5.65 -17.71 -26.46
C ASP A 72 4.83 -16.52 -25.95
N ASN A 73 5.30 -15.31 -26.22
CA ASN A 73 4.55 -14.07 -25.96
C ASN A 73 3.17 -13.99 -26.65
N ASN A 74 2.75 -15.05 -27.30
CA ASN A 74 1.52 -15.13 -28.08
C ASN A 74 0.34 -15.83 -27.40
N THR A 75 0.55 -16.46 -26.25
CA THR A 75 -0.56 -17.08 -25.52
C THR A 75 -1.21 -16.04 -24.62
N PRO A 76 -2.46 -15.60 -24.89
CA PRO A 76 -3.14 -14.66 -24.02
C PRO A 76 -3.34 -15.29 -22.64
N LEU A 77 -2.90 -14.61 -21.59
CA LEU A 77 -3.19 -15.03 -20.23
C LEU A 77 -4.70 -14.92 -19.98
N GLU A 78 -5.32 -16.01 -19.57
CA GLU A 78 -6.72 -16.02 -19.16
C GLU A 78 -6.90 -15.40 -17.78
N GLY A 79 -8.08 -14.81 -17.52
CA GLY A 79 -8.42 -14.19 -16.27
C GLY A 79 -8.48 -12.66 -16.32
N THR A 80 -8.70 -12.05 -15.17
CA THR A 80 -8.75 -10.60 -15.01
C THR A 80 -7.47 -10.09 -14.35
N TYR A 81 -7.29 -8.77 -14.30
CA TYR A 81 -6.21 -8.15 -13.54
C TYR A 81 -6.57 -8.07 -12.05
N GLY A 82 -5.58 -8.21 -11.18
CA GLY A 82 -5.67 -7.89 -9.76
C GLY A 82 -4.92 -6.60 -9.46
N CYS A 83 -5.47 -5.72 -8.62
CA CYS A 83 -4.79 -4.53 -8.15
C CYS A 83 -4.83 -4.47 -6.62
N LEU A 84 -3.68 -4.67 -5.97
CA LEU A 84 -3.51 -4.49 -4.54
C LEU A 84 -3.06 -3.07 -4.25
N VAL A 85 -3.90 -2.30 -3.57
CA VAL A 85 -3.63 -0.90 -3.22
C VAL A 85 -3.33 -0.80 -1.73
N ILE A 86 -2.15 -0.30 -1.37
CA ILE A 86 -1.72 -0.16 0.02
C ILE A 86 -1.80 1.29 0.45
N THR A 87 -2.80 1.61 1.27
CA THR A 87 -3.01 2.93 1.88
C THR A 87 -2.82 2.90 3.39
N ALA A 88 -2.82 4.05 4.04
CA ALA A 88 -2.84 4.14 5.49
C ALA A 88 -4.24 3.86 6.05
N ASP A 89 -4.31 3.51 7.35
CA ASP A 89 -5.59 3.37 8.06
C ASP A 89 -6.19 4.72 8.49
N LYS A 90 -5.37 5.76 8.58
CA LYS A 90 -5.79 7.09 9.04
C LYS A 90 -5.39 8.17 8.05
N GLY A 91 -6.16 9.26 8.08
CA GLY A 91 -5.82 10.50 7.37
C GLY A 91 -4.70 11.30 8.05
N LEU A 92 -4.63 12.57 7.72
CA LEU A 92 -3.58 13.52 8.17
C LEU A 92 -2.17 13.13 7.71
N ALA A 93 -2.08 12.42 6.59
CA ALA A 93 -0.83 11.97 5.97
C ALA A 93 -0.44 12.81 4.74
N GLY A 94 -0.89 14.06 4.66
CA GLY A 94 -0.68 14.92 3.50
C GLY A 94 -1.22 14.26 2.22
N VAL A 95 -0.42 14.26 1.17
CA VAL A 95 -0.79 13.68 -0.14
C VAL A 95 -0.51 12.16 -0.26
N TYR A 96 0.00 11.52 0.79
CA TYR A 96 0.38 10.11 0.78
C TYR A 96 -0.71 9.19 0.19
N ASN A 97 -1.88 9.18 0.84
CA ASN A 97 -2.99 8.34 0.39
C ASN A 97 -3.53 8.76 -0.99
N GLN A 98 -3.57 10.06 -1.25
CA GLN A 98 -4.07 10.61 -2.51
C GLN A 98 -3.22 10.17 -3.71
N ASN A 99 -1.90 10.17 -3.56
CA ASN A 99 -1.00 9.75 -4.63
C ASN A 99 -1.18 8.26 -4.97
N VAL A 100 -1.28 7.40 -3.94
CA VAL A 100 -1.52 5.95 -4.13
C VAL A 100 -2.86 5.72 -4.83
N ILE A 101 -3.92 6.39 -4.37
CA ILE A 101 -5.25 6.26 -4.96
C ILE A 101 -5.27 6.72 -6.42
N LYS A 102 -4.65 7.87 -6.72
CA LYS A 102 -4.58 8.39 -8.08
C LYS A 102 -3.88 7.42 -9.04
N GLU A 103 -2.86 6.71 -8.58
CA GLU A 103 -2.18 5.71 -9.40
C GLU A 103 -3.04 4.46 -9.60
N ALA A 104 -3.71 4.01 -8.54
CA ALA A 104 -4.67 2.92 -8.65
C ALA A 104 -5.83 3.25 -9.63
N GLU A 105 -6.37 4.46 -9.58
CA GLU A 105 -7.42 4.89 -10.51
C GLU A 105 -6.96 4.89 -11.97
N LYS A 106 -5.70 5.24 -12.25
CA LYS A 106 -5.13 5.14 -13.60
C LYS A 106 -5.09 3.69 -14.09
N LEU A 107 -4.66 2.75 -13.22
CA LEU A 107 -4.64 1.33 -13.56
C LEU A 107 -6.06 0.80 -13.80
N LEU A 108 -7.02 1.15 -12.96
CA LEU A 108 -8.42 0.76 -13.12
C LEU A 108 -9.03 1.34 -14.41
N ALA A 109 -8.64 2.55 -14.81
CA ALA A 109 -9.07 3.15 -16.08
C ALA A 109 -8.48 2.45 -17.31
N GLN A 110 -7.23 1.96 -17.20
CA GLN A 110 -6.58 1.19 -18.28
C GLN A 110 -7.12 -0.24 -18.39
N HIS A 111 -7.52 -0.83 -17.26
CA HIS A 111 -8.00 -2.20 -17.14
C HIS A 111 -9.34 -2.23 -16.37
N PRO A 112 -10.48 -1.97 -17.02
CA PRO A 112 -11.79 -1.84 -16.34
C PRO A 112 -12.25 -3.09 -15.59
N ASP A 113 -11.81 -4.29 -16.01
CA ASP A 113 -12.19 -5.57 -15.40
C ASP A 113 -11.29 -5.95 -14.20
N THR A 114 -10.49 -5.00 -13.70
CA THR A 114 -9.57 -5.26 -12.61
C THR A 114 -10.29 -5.50 -11.29
N LYS A 115 -9.94 -6.59 -10.60
CA LYS A 115 -10.35 -6.85 -9.22
C LYS A 115 -9.52 -6.05 -8.26
N LEU A 116 -10.17 -5.22 -7.45
CA LEU A 116 -9.51 -4.31 -6.51
C LEU A 116 -9.40 -4.92 -5.12
N TYR A 117 -8.18 -4.99 -4.61
CA TYR A 117 -7.82 -5.42 -3.25
C TYR A 117 -7.25 -4.22 -2.49
N VAL A 118 -7.73 -3.96 -1.28
CA VAL A 118 -7.36 -2.73 -0.57
C VAL A 118 -6.82 -3.04 0.81
N VAL A 119 -5.62 -2.55 1.10
CA VAL A 119 -5.04 -2.49 2.44
C VAL A 119 -5.20 -1.07 2.97
N GLY A 120 -5.74 -0.97 4.20
CA GLY A 120 -5.92 0.29 4.90
C GLY A 120 -7.32 0.88 4.77
N GLU A 121 -7.78 1.42 5.89
CA GLU A 121 -9.15 1.95 6.02
C GLU A 121 -9.39 3.20 5.17
N TYR A 122 -8.34 4.01 4.92
CA TYR A 122 -8.48 5.21 4.12
C TYR A 122 -8.86 4.88 2.66
N GLY A 123 -8.15 3.95 2.04
CA GLY A 123 -8.44 3.49 0.69
C GLY A 123 -9.80 2.81 0.59
N ARG A 124 -10.14 1.95 1.55
CA ARG A 124 -11.44 1.28 1.60
C ARG A 124 -12.58 2.31 1.55
N ARG A 125 -12.53 3.32 2.43
CA ARG A 125 -13.56 4.37 2.46
C ARG A 125 -13.61 5.18 1.18
N TYR A 126 -12.46 5.49 0.61
CA TYR A 126 -12.40 6.25 -0.63
C TYR A 126 -13.10 5.52 -1.77
N PHE A 127 -12.72 4.27 -2.04
CA PHE A 127 -13.28 3.49 -3.14
C PHE A 127 -14.79 3.19 -2.92
N ASP A 128 -15.19 2.91 -1.69
CA ASP A 128 -16.60 2.74 -1.32
C ASP A 128 -17.43 4.00 -1.60
N GLN A 129 -16.94 5.18 -1.20
CA GLN A 129 -17.61 6.47 -1.47
C GLN A 129 -17.71 6.78 -2.97
N HIS A 130 -16.71 6.38 -3.77
CA HIS A 130 -16.72 6.56 -5.22
C HIS A 130 -17.40 5.42 -5.97
N LYS A 131 -18.03 4.47 -5.24
CA LYS A 131 -18.73 3.31 -5.80
C LYS A 131 -17.85 2.44 -6.71
N ILE A 132 -16.57 2.38 -6.44
CA ILE A 132 -15.62 1.49 -7.09
C ILE A 132 -15.66 0.16 -6.34
N PRO A 133 -16.01 -0.97 -6.99
CA PRO A 133 -16.15 -2.25 -6.31
C PRO A 133 -14.83 -2.74 -5.76
N ILE A 134 -14.84 -3.19 -4.51
CA ILE A 134 -13.70 -3.78 -3.83
C ILE A 134 -13.95 -5.28 -3.70
N GLU A 135 -13.07 -6.10 -4.24
CA GLU A 135 -13.15 -7.56 -4.11
C GLU A 135 -12.85 -8.01 -2.68
N HIS A 136 -11.79 -7.46 -2.08
CA HIS A 136 -11.43 -7.75 -0.70
C HIS A 136 -10.72 -6.57 -0.04
N SER A 137 -10.94 -6.39 1.27
CA SER A 137 -10.27 -5.35 2.06
C SER A 137 -9.62 -5.92 3.33
N PHE A 138 -8.37 -5.53 3.56
CA PHE A 138 -7.56 -5.94 4.71
C PHE A 138 -7.44 -4.78 5.70
N LEU A 139 -8.25 -4.85 6.77
CA LEU A 139 -8.32 -3.79 7.78
C LEU A 139 -7.20 -3.93 8.82
N TYR A 140 -6.78 -2.80 9.39
CA TYR A 140 -5.79 -2.70 10.47
C TYR A 140 -4.39 -3.25 10.14
N THR A 141 -4.16 -3.69 8.93
CA THR A 141 -2.87 -4.24 8.49
C THR A 141 -1.80 -3.16 8.38
N ALA A 142 -2.16 -1.96 7.92
CA ALA A 142 -1.21 -0.85 7.76
C ALA A 142 -0.70 -0.31 9.12
N GLN A 143 -1.48 -0.40 10.20
CA GLN A 143 -1.04 0.04 11.54
C GLN A 143 -0.06 -0.91 12.21
N ASN A 144 -0.21 -2.20 11.98
CA ASN A 144 0.63 -3.24 12.57
C ASN A 144 0.91 -4.34 11.55
N PRO A 145 1.78 -4.07 10.57
CA PRO A 145 2.14 -5.06 9.56
C PRO A 145 2.87 -6.22 10.22
N THR A 146 2.36 -7.43 10.00
CA THR A 146 2.96 -8.68 10.45
C THR A 146 3.19 -9.61 9.27
N LEU A 147 4.12 -10.57 9.43
CA LEU A 147 4.39 -11.56 8.40
C LEU A 147 3.16 -12.43 8.11
N ASP A 148 2.36 -12.72 9.12
CA ASP A 148 1.13 -13.53 8.95
C ASP A 148 0.09 -12.79 8.12
N ARG A 149 -0.07 -11.48 8.32
CA ARG A 149 -0.94 -10.64 7.47
C ARG A 149 -0.43 -10.55 6.03
N ALA A 150 0.88 -10.44 5.86
CA ALA A 150 1.46 -10.46 4.52
C ALA A 150 1.24 -11.80 3.82
N ARG A 151 1.35 -12.92 4.54
CA ARG A 151 1.03 -14.27 4.03
C ARG A 151 -0.43 -14.42 3.66
N GLU A 152 -1.35 -13.93 4.49
CA GLU A 152 -2.79 -13.94 4.21
C GLU A 152 -3.10 -13.21 2.89
N ILE A 153 -2.55 -12.00 2.71
CA ILE A 153 -2.73 -11.21 1.49
C ILE A 153 -2.13 -11.93 0.28
N SER A 154 -0.88 -12.41 0.40
CA SER A 154 -0.20 -13.08 -0.70
C SER A 154 -0.85 -14.40 -1.07
N ALA A 155 -1.31 -15.20 -0.10
CA ALA A 155 -2.02 -16.45 -0.37
C ALA A 155 -3.30 -16.22 -1.17
N LEU A 156 -4.13 -15.26 -0.75
CA LEU A 156 -5.37 -14.94 -1.44
C LEU A 156 -5.13 -14.52 -2.91
N LEU A 157 -4.11 -13.71 -3.15
CA LEU A 157 -3.76 -13.25 -4.51
C LEU A 157 -3.17 -14.38 -5.35
N LEU A 158 -2.28 -15.19 -4.76
CA LEU A 158 -1.66 -16.33 -5.44
C LEU A 158 -2.67 -17.44 -5.75
N ASP A 159 -3.60 -17.72 -4.86
CA ASP A 159 -4.69 -18.66 -5.11
C ASP A 159 -5.54 -18.22 -6.30
N GLY A 160 -5.86 -16.92 -6.39
CA GLY A 160 -6.55 -16.36 -7.54
C GLY A 160 -5.76 -16.47 -8.85
N PHE A 161 -4.45 -16.31 -8.78
CA PHE A 161 -3.55 -16.47 -9.92
C PHE A 161 -3.43 -17.93 -10.36
N LEU A 162 -3.21 -18.85 -9.43
CA LEU A 162 -3.09 -20.29 -9.72
C LEU A 162 -4.41 -20.89 -10.20
N ALA A 163 -5.55 -20.35 -9.77
CA ALA A 163 -6.87 -20.75 -10.26
C ALA A 163 -7.23 -20.15 -11.63
N GLY A 164 -6.37 -19.31 -12.23
CA GLY A 164 -6.63 -18.65 -13.50
C GLY A 164 -7.68 -17.54 -13.45
N THR A 165 -8.13 -17.13 -12.26
CA THR A 165 -9.06 -16.00 -12.10
C THR A 165 -8.35 -14.66 -12.19
N LEU A 166 -7.08 -14.61 -11.82
CA LEU A 166 -6.19 -13.46 -11.98
C LEU A 166 -5.06 -13.83 -12.93
N LYS A 167 -4.85 -13.02 -13.96
CA LYS A 167 -3.75 -13.22 -14.93
C LYS A 167 -2.49 -12.44 -14.60
N GLU A 168 -2.65 -11.32 -13.92
CA GLU A 168 -1.57 -10.43 -13.53
C GLU A 168 -2.00 -9.64 -12.29
N ILE A 169 -1.07 -9.35 -11.40
CA ILE A 169 -1.35 -8.67 -10.14
C ILE A 169 -0.45 -7.44 -10.02
N PHE A 170 -1.07 -6.26 -10.02
CA PHE A 170 -0.39 -4.99 -9.75
C PHE A 170 -0.42 -4.69 -8.25
N VAL A 171 0.70 -4.22 -7.71
CA VAL A 171 0.78 -3.74 -6.33
C VAL A 171 1.13 -2.26 -6.34
N VAL A 172 0.21 -1.42 -5.85
CA VAL A 172 0.39 0.04 -5.78
C VAL A 172 0.67 0.43 -4.34
N TYR A 173 1.87 0.95 -4.09
CA TYR A 173 2.30 1.33 -2.75
C TYR A 173 3.32 2.48 -2.80
N THR A 174 3.61 3.07 -1.65
CA THR A 174 4.65 4.10 -1.53
C THR A 174 5.92 3.49 -0.92
N ASP A 175 7.04 3.55 -1.62
CA ASP A 175 8.36 3.19 -1.09
C ASP A 175 9.06 4.40 -0.47
N MET A 176 9.82 4.17 0.59
CA MET A 176 10.63 5.18 1.24
C MET A 176 12.06 5.13 0.70
N GLU A 177 12.37 6.03 -0.22
CA GLU A 177 13.73 6.14 -0.78
C GLU A 177 14.71 6.80 0.20
N SER A 178 14.24 7.82 0.92
CA SER A 178 15.03 8.51 1.94
C SER A 178 14.13 9.09 3.03
N SER A 179 14.73 9.76 4.02
CA SER A 179 13.96 10.44 5.07
C SER A 179 13.07 11.58 4.57
N LEU A 180 13.31 12.08 3.37
CA LEU A 180 12.62 13.20 2.76
C LEU A 180 11.90 12.85 1.44
N LEU A 181 12.22 11.69 0.86
CA LEU A 181 11.70 11.29 -0.44
C LEU A 181 10.92 9.98 -0.34
N LEU A 182 9.66 10.05 -0.77
CA LEU A 182 8.79 8.91 -0.97
C LEU A 182 8.56 8.73 -2.46
N SER A 183 8.75 7.52 -2.95
CA SER A 183 8.47 7.15 -4.33
C SER A 183 7.20 6.33 -4.41
N LEU A 184 6.41 6.53 -5.46
CA LEU A 184 5.24 5.71 -5.75
C LEU A 184 5.68 4.59 -6.69
N ILE A 185 5.44 3.34 -6.29
CA ILE A 185 5.81 2.15 -7.06
C ILE A 185 4.56 1.34 -7.36
N HIS A 186 4.48 0.84 -8.59
CA HIS A 186 3.60 -0.26 -8.97
C HIS A 186 4.46 -1.38 -9.56
N ILE A 187 4.14 -2.60 -9.20
CA ILE A 187 4.81 -3.81 -9.67
C ILE A 187 3.76 -4.74 -10.22
#